data_0194fc88e976e981d633eaa142abc611
#
_entry.id   0194fc88e976e981d633eaa142abc611
#
_cell.length_a   1.000
_cell.length_b   1.000
_cell.length_c   1.000
_cell.angle_alpha   90.00
_cell.angle_beta   90.00
_cell.angle_gamma   90.00
#
_symmetry.space_group_name_H-M   'P 1'
#
loop_
_entity.id
_entity.type
_entity.pdbx_description
1 polymer ?
#
loop_
_entity_poly.entity_id
_entity_poly.type
_entity_poly.pdbx_seq_one_letter_code
_entity_poly.pdbx_strand_id
1 'polypeptide(L)'
;MEKSNPSPVNGQHIWLSGIECCVVASKNKLPDQMKDIIWTVPNGKSKDHPTEKPLKLMSLIINSYTEENDVIFDPCAGSGSTLIAAKKNNRKFIGVEKHKPYYELINNKLKKQD
;
A
#
# COMPACT_ATOMS: atom_id res chain seq x y z
N MET A 1 -1.12 2.42 -12.73
CA MET A 1 -2.24 2.07 -11.83
C MET A 1 -3.36 3.08 -11.98
N GLU A 2 -4.54 2.64 -12.26
CA GLU A 2 -5.71 3.49 -12.44
C GLU A 2 -6.56 3.52 -11.15
N LYS A 3 -6.99 4.72 -10.73
CA LYS A 3 -7.89 4.89 -9.59
C LYS A 3 -9.34 4.91 -10.07
N SER A 4 -10.19 4.09 -9.51
CA SER A 4 -11.61 4.11 -9.82
C SER A 4 -12.35 5.34 -9.26
N ASN A 5 -11.79 5.98 -8.23
CA ASN A 5 -12.31 7.20 -7.60
C ASN A 5 -11.22 8.27 -7.52
N PRO A 6 -11.17 9.25 -8.43
CA PRO A 6 -10.28 10.39 -8.31
C PRO A 6 -10.55 11.20 -7.04
N SER A 7 -9.52 11.81 -6.47
CA SER A 7 -9.67 12.65 -5.29
C SER A 7 -10.50 13.89 -5.58
N PRO A 8 -11.54 14.19 -4.81
CA PRO A 8 -12.37 15.38 -5.02
C PRO A 8 -11.72 16.70 -4.57
N VAL A 9 -10.60 16.63 -3.87
CA VAL A 9 -10.00 17.81 -3.20
C VAL A 9 -9.59 18.92 -4.17
N ASN A 10 -9.24 18.57 -5.41
CA ASN A 10 -8.79 19.51 -6.42
C ASN A 10 -9.76 19.68 -7.60
N GLY A 11 -11.00 19.23 -7.44
CA GLY A 11 -11.96 19.08 -8.53
C GLY A 11 -12.45 20.36 -9.20
N GLN A 12 -12.16 21.55 -8.63
CA GLN A 12 -12.66 22.81 -9.19
C GLN A 12 -11.66 23.52 -10.09
N HIS A 13 -10.34 23.24 -10.00
CA HIS A 13 -9.30 24.03 -10.66
C HIS A 13 -8.26 23.23 -11.42
N ILE A 14 -8.19 21.92 -11.25
CA ILE A 14 -7.24 21.04 -11.93
C ILE A 14 -7.91 19.73 -12.36
N TRP A 15 -7.41 19.17 -13.46
CA TRP A 15 -7.83 17.83 -13.87
C TRP A 15 -7.54 16.82 -12.77
N LEU A 16 -8.56 16.08 -12.35
CA LEU A 16 -8.39 15.00 -11.38
C LEU A 16 -7.56 13.89 -12.03
N SER A 17 -6.39 13.63 -11.48
CA SER A 17 -5.58 12.49 -11.91
C SER A 17 -6.23 11.20 -11.40
N GLY A 18 -6.71 10.39 -12.33
CA GLY A 18 -7.21 9.05 -12.04
C GLY A 18 -6.11 7.98 -11.99
N ILE A 19 -4.86 8.36 -12.32
CA ILE A 19 -3.74 7.43 -12.47
C ILE A 19 -2.62 7.78 -11.49
N GLU A 20 -2.09 6.77 -10.83
CA GLU A 20 -0.82 6.83 -10.10
C GLU A 20 0.19 5.88 -10.72
N CYS A 21 1.43 6.36 -10.89
CA CYS A 21 2.52 5.53 -11.38
C CYS A 21 3.32 4.93 -10.21
N CYS A 22 3.73 3.68 -10.37
CA CYS A 22 4.65 3.02 -9.46
C CYS A 22 5.88 2.55 -10.26
N VAL A 23 7.07 2.85 -9.75
CA VAL A 23 8.33 2.34 -10.31
C VAL A 23 8.74 1.11 -9.53
N VAL A 24 9.00 0.02 -10.24
CA VAL A 24 9.48 -1.22 -9.65
C VAL A 24 10.91 -1.47 -10.12
N ALA A 25 11.81 -1.75 -9.18
CA ALA A 25 13.19 -2.11 -9.45
C ALA A 25 13.55 -3.43 -8.76
N SER A 26 14.34 -4.26 -9.40
CA SER A 26 14.79 -5.53 -8.85
C SER A 26 16.27 -5.76 -9.14
N LYS A 27 16.99 -6.39 -8.22
CA LYS A 27 18.36 -6.85 -8.45
C LYS A 27 18.41 -8.09 -9.36
N ASN A 28 17.37 -8.88 -9.34
CA ASN A 28 17.23 -10.11 -10.12
C ASN A 28 16.15 -9.93 -11.19
N LYS A 29 16.01 -10.92 -12.09
CA LYS A 29 14.91 -10.94 -13.03
C LYS A 29 13.58 -10.85 -12.27
N LEU A 30 12.72 -9.93 -12.71
CA LEU A 30 11.35 -9.85 -12.17
C LEU A 30 10.59 -11.13 -12.52
N PRO A 31 9.67 -11.58 -11.65
CA PRO A 31 8.82 -12.74 -11.93
C PRO A 31 8.09 -12.56 -13.27
N ASP A 32 8.04 -13.62 -14.08
CA ASP A 32 7.35 -13.61 -15.39
C ASP A 32 5.83 -13.39 -15.26
N GLN A 33 5.30 -13.39 -14.05
CA GLN A 33 3.88 -13.22 -13.72
C GLN A 33 3.40 -11.76 -13.71
N MET A 34 4.23 -10.79 -14.02
CA MET A 34 3.82 -9.39 -14.18
C MET A 34 3.04 -9.19 -15.48
N LYS A 35 1.88 -9.83 -15.57
CA LYS A 35 1.04 -9.73 -16.78
C LYS A 35 0.15 -8.50 -16.77
N ASP A 36 -0.17 -7.96 -15.60
CA ASP A 36 -1.04 -6.81 -15.45
C ASP A 36 -0.23 -5.57 -15.08
N ILE A 37 0.02 -4.75 -16.07
CA ILE A 37 0.71 -3.46 -15.91
C ILE A 37 -0.23 -2.41 -15.25
N ILE A 38 -1.54 -2.62 -15.34
CA ILE A 38 -2.56 -1.69 -14.83
C ILE A 38 -3.45 -2.44 -13.83
N TRP A 39 -3.53 -1.90 -12.62
CA TRP A 39 -4.49 -2.35 -11.61
C TRP A 39 -5.54 -1.28 -11.35
N THR A 40 -6.80 -1.65 -11.44
CA THR A 40 -7.92 -0.79 -11.06
C THR A 40 -8.34 -1.13 -9.64
N VAL A 41 -8.09 -0.21 -8.72
CA VAL A 41 -8.41 -0.39 -7.30
C VAL A 41 -9.18 0.83 -6.80
N PRO A 42 -10.34 0.64 -6.16
CA PRO A 42 -11.06 1.74 -5.53
C PRO A 42 -10.20 2.45 -4.48
N ASN A 43 -10.27 3.78 -4.44
CA ASN A 43 -9.67 4.53 -3.34
C ASN A 43 -10.33 4.11 -2.02
N GLY A 44 -9.51 3.72 -1.05
CA GLY A 44 -9.99 3.50 0.30
C GLY A 44 -10.50 4.82 0.91
N LYS A 45 -11.60 4.74 1.65
CA LYS A 45 -12.01 5.84 2.53
C LYS A 45 -11.29 5.65 3.87
N SER A 46 -10.18 6.34 4.07
CA SER A 46 -9.52 6.35 5.38
C SER A 46 -9.90 7.61 6.14
N LYS A 47 -10.29 7.43 7.40
CA LYS A 47 -10.43 8.52 8.36
C LYS A 47 -9.15 8.78 9.13
N ASP A 48 -8.20 7.85 9.06
CA ASP A 48 -7.03 7.81 9.92
C ASP A 48 -5.82 8.53 9.30
N HIS A 49 -5.75 8.54 7.96
CA HIS A 49 -4.61 9.15 7.26
C HIS A 49 -5.04 9.65 5.88
N PRO A 50 -4.76 10.94 5.54
CA PRO A 50 -5.26 11.58 4.31
C PRO A 50 -4.73 10.94 3.01
N THR A 51 -3.59 10.27 3.08
CA THR A 51 -2.93 9.63 1.92
C THR A 51 -2.79 8.11 2.07
N GLU A 52 -3.66 7.49 2.87
CA GLU A 52 -3.63 6.04 3.07
C GLU A 52 -3.85 5.29 1.74
N LYS A 53 -2.93 4.38 1.46
CA LYS A 53 -3.06 3.52 0.28
C LYS A 53 -4.06 2.39 0.54
N PRO A 54 -4.91 2.04 -0.44
CA PRO A 54 -5.86 0.94 -0.27
C PRO A 54 -5.17 -0.38 0.10
N LEU A 55 -5.67 -1.05 1.12
CA LEU A 55 -5.10 -2.32 1.58
C LEU A 55 -5.08 -3.38 0.47
N LYS A 56 -6.13 -3.38 -0.37
CA LYS A 56 -6.21 -4.28 -1.53
C LYS A 56 -5.05 -4.05 -2.51
N LEU A 57 -4.68 -2.80 -2.75
CA LEU A 57 -3.55 -2.46 -3.60
C LEU A 57 -2.23 -2.97 -3.01
N MET A 58 -2.00 -2.74 -1.71
CA MET A 58 -0.79 -3.23 -1.05
C MET A 58 -0.71 -4.75 -1.10
N SER A 59 -1.82 -5.45 -0.89
CA SER A 59 -1.88 -6.91 -1.02
C SER A 59 -1.58 -7.39 -2.44
N LEU A 60 -2.09 -6.72 -3.47
CA LEU A 60 -1.77 -7.05 -4.86
C LEU A 60 -0.27 -6.91 -5.15
N ILE A 61 0.34 -5.79 -4.73
CA ILE A 61 1.77 -5.55 -4.91
C ILE A 61 2.58 -6.64 -4.20
N ILE A 62 2.31 -6.88 -2.92
CA ILE A 62 3.03 -7.86 -2.11
C ILE A 62 2.95 -9.25 -2.75
N ASN A 63 1.75 -9.70 -3.13
CA ASN A 63 1.56 -11.03 -3.72
C ASN A 63 2.17 -11.18 -5.12
N SER A 64 2.30 -10.07 -5.86
CA SER A 64 2.92 -10.08 -7.20
C SER A 64 4.44 -10.19 -7.18
N TYR A 65 5.09 -9.72 -6.11
CA TYR A 65 6.55 -9.57 -6.06
C TYR A 65 7.24 -10.39 -4.97
N THR A 66 6.48 -11.04 -4.11
CA THR A 66 7.03 -11.77 -2.96
C THR A 66 6.33 -13.10 -2.75
N GLU A 67 7.01 -13.99 -2.01
CA GLU A 67 6.48 -15.27 -1.55
C GLU A 67 6.14 -15.23 -0.06
N GLU A 68 5.44 -16.25 0.45
CA GLU A 68 5.17 -16.38 1.88
C GLU A 68 6.47 -16.44 2.67
N ASN A 69 6.46 -15.82 3.85
CA ASN A 69 7.61 -15.66 4.75
C ASN A 69 8.68 -14.66 4.30
N ASP A 70 8.58 -14.07 3.11
CA ASP A 70 9.44 -12.97 2.73
C ASP A 70 9.29 -11.77 3.69
N VAL A 71 10.31 -10.92 3.73
CA VAL A 71 10.34 -9.73 4.57
C VAL A 71 9.98 -8.49 3.76
N ILE A 72 8.91 -7.84 4.14
CA ILE A 72 8.48 -6.55 3.59
C ILE A 72 9.06 -5.43 4.46
N PHE A 73 9.75 -4.48 3.84
CA PHE A 73 10.28 -3.32 4.53
C PHE A 73 9.62 -2.03 4.03
N ASP A 74 9.05 -1.27 4.97
CA ASP A 74 8.45 0.05 4.69
C ASP A 74 9.11 1.12 5.56
N PRO A 75 10.00 1.95 5.02
CA PRO A 75 10.69 2.99 5.77
C PRO A 75 9.81 4.19 6.13
N CYS A 76 8.61 4.29 5.57
CA CYS A 76 7.67 5.39 5.78
C CYS A 76 6.25 4.86 5.96
N ALA A 77 6.03 4.05 6.99
CA ALA A 77 4.85 3.21 7.14
C ALA A 77 3.51 3.96 7.23
N GLY A 78 3.51 5.23 7.66
CA GLY A 78 2.30 6.06 7.72
C GLY A 78 1.19 5.44 8.56
N SER A 79 0.06 5.13 7.91
CA SER A 79 -1.08 4.43 8.56
C SER A 79 -0.90 2.91 8.68
N GLY A 80 0.21 2.36 8.12
CA GLY A 80 0.58 0.95 8.22
C GLY A 80 -0.07 0.03 7.18
N SER A 81 -0.63 0.55 6.10
CA SER A 81 -1.29 -0.26 5.07
C SER A 81 -0.40 -1.38 4.52
N THR A 82 0.88 -1.08 4.28
CA THR A 82 1.88 -2.06 3.80
C THR A 82 2.08 -3.17 4.82
N LEU A 83 2.27 -2.83 6.10
CA LEU A 83 2.55 -3.80 7.17
C LEU A 83 1.35 -4.69 7.45
N ILE A 84 0.16 -4.10 7.43
CA ILE A 84 -1.11 -4.83 7.59
C ILE A 84 -1.31 -5.79 6.42
N ALA A 85 -1.05 -5.35 5.19
CA ALA A 85 -1.14 -6.20 4.01
C ALA A 85 -0.12 -7.34 4.06
N ALA A 86 1.13 -7.07 4.50
CA ALA A 86 2.15 -8.08 4.68
C ALA A 86 1.69 -9.16 5.68
N LYS A 87 1.21 -8.75 6.86
CA LYS A 87 0.69 -9.68 7.88
C LYS A 87 -0.46 -10.54 7.32
N LYS A 88 -1.43 -9.94 6.66
CA LYS A 88 -2.60 -10.66 6.09
C LYS A 88 -2.22 -11.65 4.99
N ASN A 89 -1.11 -11.46 4.34
CA ASN A 89 -0.64 -12.32 3.27
C ASN A 89 0.54 -13.21 3.69
N ASN A 90 0.71 -13.48 4.98
CA ASN A 90 1.75 -14.35 5.54
C ASN A 90 3.20 -13.90 5.23
N ARG A 91 3.44 -12.60 5.12
CA ARG A 91 4.78 -12.03 5.01
C ARG A 91 5.22 -11.46 6.34
N LYS A 92 6.52 -11.55 6.61
CA LYS A 92 7.15 -10.81 7.70
C LYS A 92 7.25 -9.34 7.33
N PHE A 93 7.36 -8.45 8.31
CA PHE A 93 7.44 -7.03 7.99
C PHE A 93 8.31 -6.28 8.99
N ILE A 94 8.91 -5.20 8.49
CA ILE A 94 9.61 -4.19 9.26
C ILE A 94 9.08 -2.84 8.78
N GLY A 95 8.60 -2.02 9.69
CA GLY A 95 8.11 -0.68 9.39
C GLY A 95 8.81 0.38 10.23
N VAL A 96 9.02 1.54 9.64
CA VAL A 96 9.53 2.72 10.33
C VAL A 96 8.51 3.84 10.19
N GLU A 97 8.18 4.48 11.30
CA GLU A 97 7.28 5.64 11.32
C GLU A 97 7.82 6.66 12.32
N LYS A 98 8.07 7.88 11.84
CA LYS A 98 8.62 8.98 12.63
C LYS A 98 7.56 9.62 13.53
N HIS A 99 6.32 9.70 13.05
CA HIS A 99 5.24 10.38 13.74
C HIS A 99 4.59 9.46 14.78
N LYS A 100 4.81 9.76 16.07
CA LYS A 100 4.38 8.89 17.17
C LYS A 100 2.90 8.50 17.13
N PRO A 101 1.92 9.37 16.84
CA PRO A 101 0.52 8.97 16.73
C PRO A 101 0.27 7.90 15.66
N TYR A 102 0.93 7.98 14.51
CA TYR A 102 0.82 6.94 13.48
C TYR A 102 1.50 5.63 13.89
N TYR A 103 2.64 5.71 14.55
CA TYR A 103 3.29 4.53 15.12
C TYR A 103 2.37 3.79 16.10
N GLU A 104 1.70 4.50 17.00
CA GLU A 104 0.75 3.94 17.95
C GLU A 104 -0.49 3.36 17.23
N LEU A 105 -1.00 4.05 16.21
CA LEU A 105 -2.10 3.59 15.37
C LEU A 105 -1.78 2.26 14.68
N ILE A 106 -0.58 2.15 14.07
CA ILE A 106 -0.11 0.92 13.42
C ILE A 106 -0.10 -0.24 14.42
N ASN A 107 0.51 -0.06 15.59
CA ASN A 107 0.59 -1.09 16.61
C ASN A 107 -0.80 -1.56 17.06
N ASN A 108 -1.73 -0.64 17.22
CA ASN A 108 -3.11 -0.97 17.59
C ASN A 108 -3.83 -1.75 16.47
N LYS A 109 -3.62 -1.37 15.20
CA LYS A 109 -4.19 -2.07 14.06
C LYS A 109 -3.62 -3.49 13.93
N LEU A 110 -2.33 -3.66 14.13
CA LEU A 110 -1.66 -4.96 14.04
C LEU A 110 -2.09 -5.92 15.15
N LYS A 111 -2.31 -5.43 16.38
CA LYS A 111 -2.82 -6.24 17.49
C LYS A 111 -4.25 -6.73 17.30
N LYS A 112 -5.10 -5.95 16.63
CA LYS A 112 -6.50 -6.31 16.36
C LYS A 112 -6.65 -7.40 15.28
N GLN A 113 -5.58 -7.79 14.64
CA GLN A 113 -5.58 -8.82 13.59
C GLN A 113 -5.05 -10.19 14.10
N ASP A 114 -4.74 -10.27 15.35
CA ASP A 114 -4.46 -11.52 16.06
C ASP A 114 -5.77 -12.06 16.64
#